data_dff711bc710f99355f540480c3a4d41a
#
_entry.id   dff711bc710f99355f540480c3a4d41a
#
_cell.length_a   1.000
_cell.length_b   1.000
_cell.length_c   1.000
_cell.angle_alpha   90.00
_cell.angle_beta   90.00
_cell.angle_gamma   90.00
#
_symmetry.space_group_name_H-M   'P 1'
#
loop_
_entity.id
_entity.type
_entity.pdbx_description
1 polymer ?
#
loop_
_entity_poly.entity_id
_entity_poly.type
_entity_poly.pdbx_seq_one_letter_code
_entity_poly.pdbx_strand_id
1 'polypeptide(L)'
;MNRRLSTSILAALMAMACAPVGAQQRVENPVAVFSGLDKITGRITSFDVYIDETVQFGSLQVTPKVCYTSAEGEATRTDAFIEVDEITLDREIRQIFSGWMFADSPGLNAVEHPVYDVWLKDCKTDSAVPAPEG
;
A
#
# COMPACT_ATOMS: atom_id res chain seq x y z
N MET A 1 -51.76 2.51 58.05
CA MET A 1 -51.06 3.55 57.27
C MET A 1 -49.94 2.93 56.49
N ASN A 2 -50.19 2.60 55.24
CA ASN A 2 -49.17 1.98 54.39
C ASN A 2 -48.51 3.06 53.53
N ARG A 3 -47.36 3.48 53.93
CA ARG A 3 -46.52 4.29 53.09
C ARG A 3 -45.80 3.38 52.09
N ARG A 4 -46.30 3.39 50.90
CA ARG A 4 -45.58 2.75 49.81
C ARG A 4 -44.48 3.71 49.36
N LEU A 5 -43.23 3.42 49.67
CA LEU A 5 -42.08 4.03 49.10
C LEU A 5 -41.91 3.52 47.67
N SER A 6 -42.30 4.36 46.73
CA SER A 6 -41.97 4.14 45.31
C SER A 6 -40.51 4.47 45.12
N THR A 7 -39.66 3.46 45.10
CA THR A 7 -38.28 3.58 44.62
C THR A 7 -38.32 3.64 43.12
N SER A 8 -38.29 4.89 42.62
CA SER A 8 -38.01 5.13 41.20
C SER A 8 -36.58 4.79 40.94
N ILE A 9 -36.35 3.62 40.36
CA ILE A 9 -35.03 3.24 39.84
C ILE A 9 -34.89 4.03 38.54
N LEU A 10 -34.14 5.11 38.62
CA LEU A 10 -33.72 5.87 37.45
C LEU A 10 -32.59 5.04 36.78
N ALA A 11 -32.98 4.20 35.83
CA ALA A 11 -32.02 3.56 34.96
C ALA A 11 -31.40 4.63 34.08
N ALA A 12 -30.24 5.12 34.50
CA ALA A 12 -29.39 5.95 33.64
C ALA A 12 -28.84 5.03 32.53
N LEU A 13 -29.50 5.07 31.38
CA LEU A 13 -28.98 4.50 30.16
C LEU A 13 -27.77 5.35 29.78
N MET A 14 -26.57 4.92 30.20
CA MET A 14 -25.33 5.44 29.63
C MET A 14 -25.29 4.96 28.17
N ALA A 15 -25.77 5.81 27.29
CA ALA A 15 -25.47 5.67 25.86
C ALA A 15 -23.97 5.91 25.70
N MET A 16 -23.22 4.82 25.64
CA MET A 16 -21.84 4.87 25.19
C MET A 16 -21.90 5.30 23.73
N ALA A 17 -21.78 6.60 23.49
CA ALA A 17 -21.52 7.12 22.16
C ALA A 17 -20.12 6.63 21.77
N CYS A 18 -20.06 5.56 20.99
CA CYS A 18 -18.85 5.18 20.26
C CYS A 18 -18.58 6.33 19.29
N ALA A 19 -17.73 7.29 19.70
CA ALA A 19 -17.21 8.25 18.77
C ALA A 19 -16.43 7.44 17.72
N PRO A 20 -16.67 7.64 16.40
CA PRO A 20 -15.85 7.00 15.40
C PRO A 20 -14.41 7.45 15.63
N VAL A 21 -13.54 6.53 15.97
CA VAL A 21 -12.10 6.78 15.97
C VAL A 21 -11.79 7.20 14.53
N GLY A 22 -11.38 8.47 14.33
CA GLY A 22 -11.09 8.98 13.00
C GLY A 22 -10.06 8.06 12.34
N ALA A 23 -10.53 7.22 11.42
CA ALA A 23 -9.63 6.46 10.56
C ALA A 23 -8.77 7.47 9.83
N GLN A 24 -7.43 7.31 9.86
CA GLN A 24 -6.53 8.11 9.06
C GLN A 24 -7.03 8.08 7.62
N GLN A 25 -7.31 9.25 7.06
CA GLN A 25 -7.75 9.33 5.68
C GLN A 25 -6.57 9.03 4.78
N ARG A 26 -6.71 7.98 4.00
CA ARG A 26 -5.75 7.63 2.98
C ARG A 26 -6.20 8.21 1.66
N VAL A 27 -5.24 8.78 0.93
CA VAL A 27 -5.46 9.26 -0.43
C VAL A 27 -5.03 8.17 -1.40
N GLU A 28 -5.95 7.72 -2.23
CA GLU A 28 -5.67 6.75 -3.29
C GLU A 28 -5.03 7.45 -4.48
N ASN A 29 -3.93 6.91 -4.97
CA ASN A 29 -3.18 7.47 -6.10
C ASN A 29 -3.19 6.51 -7.29
N PRO A 30 -3.22 7.03 -8.53
CA PRO A 30 -3.23 6.21 -9.74
C PRO A 30 -1.86 5.67 -10.14
N VAL A 31 -0.77 6.16 -9.55
CA VAL A 31 0.60 5.80 -9.94
C VAL A 31 1.42 5.43 -8.71
N ALA A 32 2.08 4.28 -8.79
CA ALA A 32 3.10 3.87 -7.83
C ALA A 32 4.49 4.09 -8.42
N VAL A 33 5.42 4.58 -7.61
CA VAL A 33 6.82 4.80 -8.00
C VAL A 33 7.69 3.79 -7.29
N PHE A 34 8.46 3.06 -8.06
CA PHE A 34 9.38 2.03 -7.56
C PHE A 34 10.83 2.40 -7.80
N SER A 35 11.69 1.85 -6.98
CA SER A 35 13.11 1.75 -7.26
C SER A 35 13.46 0.28 -7.46
N GLY A 36 14.22 0.00 -8.49
CA GLY A 36 14.75 -1.32 -8.79
C GLY A 36 16.26 -1.32 -8.81
N LEU A 37 16.88 -2.28 -8.14
CA LEU A 37 18.32 -2.48 -8.11
C LEU A 37 18.68 -3.75 -8.88
N ASP A 38 19.57 -3.59 -9.87
CA ASP A 38 20.27 -4.70 -10.48
C ASP A 38 21.56 -4.96 -9.68
N LYS A 39 21.61 -6.08 -8.96
CA LYS A 39 22.74 -6.41 -8.07
C LYS A 39 24.00 -6.77 -8.82
N ILE A 40 23.90 -7.15 -10.09
CA ILE A 40 25.07 -7.52 -10.92
C ILE A 40 25.80 -6.25 -11.35
N THR A 41 25.07 -5.24 -11.83
CA THR A 41 25.64 -3.99 -12.34
C THR A 41 25.72 -2.90 -11.29
N GLY A 42 24.98 -3.03 -10.17
CA GLY A 42 24.84 -2.00 -9.15
C GLY A 42 23.96 -0.83 -9.58
N ARG A 43 23.25 -0.95 -10.70
CA ARG A 43 22.41 0.14 -11.23
C ARG A 43 21.07 0.19 -10.52
N ILE A 44 20.69 1.39 -10.07
CA ILE A 44 19.36 1.69 -9.52
C ILE A 44 18.58 2.47 -10.57
N THR A 45 17.35 2.02 -10.82
CA THR A 45 16.44 2.66 -11.77
C THR A 45 15.13 2.95 -11.05
N SER A 46 14.62 4.18 -11.20
CA SER A 46 13.27 4.52 -10.75
C SER A 46 12.30 4.37 -11.92
N PHE A 47 11.12 3.80 -11.65
CA PHE A 47 10.09 3.63 -12.66
C PHE A 47 8.69 3.80 -12.07
N ASP A 48 7.80 4.34 -12.90
CA ASP A 48 6.41 4.56 -12.55
C ASP A 48 5.55 3.43 -13.10
N VAL A 49 4.56 2.99 -12.32
CA VAL A 49 3.59 1.99 -12.75
C VAL A 49 2.20 2.46 -12.38
N TYR A 50 1.30 2.50 -13.35
CA TYR A 50 -0.12 2.75 -13.08
C TYR A 50 -0.75 1.58 -12.34
N ILE A 51 -1.72 1.86 -11.50
CA ILE A 51 -2.45 0.83 -10.75
C ILE A 51 -3.06 -0.19 -11.72
N ASP A 52 -2.92 -1.47 -11.40
CA ASP A 52 -3.34 -2.64 -12.20
C ASP A 52 -2.56 -2.83 -13.52
N GLU A 53 -1.62 -1.97 -13.83
CA GLU A 53 -0.69 -2.17 -14.95
C GLU A 53 0.56 -2.93 -14.48
N THR A 54 1.21 -3.60 -15.41
CA THR A 54 2.42 -4.38 -15.13
C THR A 54 3.60 -3.80 -15.89
N VAL A 55 4.70 -3.56 -15.17
CA VAL A 55 5.97 -3.12 -15.77
C VAL A 55 7.02 -4.19 -15.51
N GLN A 56 7.77 -4.51 -16.54
CA GLN A 56 8.88 -5.47 -16.43
C GLN A 56 10.16 -4.75 -15.99
N PHE A 57 10.76 -5.26 -14.93
CA PHE A 57 12.08 -4.86 -14.45
C PHE A 57 12.99 -6.10 -14.43
N GLY A 58 13.93 -6.18 -15.37
CA GLY A 58 14.72 -7.39 -15.56
C GLY A 58 13.83 -8.60 -15.86
N SER A 59 13.92 -9.63 -15.05
CA SER A 59 13.06 -10.81 -15.14
C SER A 59 11.80 -10.71 -14.26
N LEU A 60 11.58 -9.55 -13.61
CA LEU A 60 10.44 -9.33 -12.72
C LEU A 60 9.33 -8.55 -13.42
N GLN A 61 8.10 -8.92 -13.13
CA GLN A 61 6.90 -8.20 -13.54
C GLN A 61 6.25 -7.61 -12.30
N VAL A 62 6.17 -6.29 -12.22
CA VAL A 62 5.69 -5.55 -11.06
C VAL A 62 4.31 -4.97 -11.33
N THR A 63 3.34 -5.31 -10.50
CA THR A 63 1.95 -4.86 -10.63
C THR A 63 1.47 -4.26 -9.31
N PRO A 64 1.33 -2.93 -9.21
CA PRO A 64 0.71 -2.32 -8.05
C PRO A 64 -0.81 -2.48 -8.12
N LYS A 65 -1.43 -2.87 -7.01
CA LYS A 65 -2.89 -3.01 -6.92
C LYS A 65 -3.56 -1.79 -6.32
N VAL A 66 -2.90 -1.14 -5.37
CA VAL A 66 -3.28 0.14 -4.76
C VAL A 66 -2.04 0.88 -4.30
N CYS A 67 -2.10 2.22 -4.24
CA CYS A 67 -1.02 3.05 -3.72
C CYS A 67 -1.62 4.22 -2.93
N TYR A 68 -1.36 4.24 -1.62
CA TYR A 68 -1.94 5.19 -0.69
C TYR A 68 -0.89 6.13 -0.12
N THR A 69 -1.28 7.40 0.01
CA THR A 69 -0.56 8.40 0.79
C THR A 69 -1.45 8.91 1.91
N SER A 70 -0.86 9.47 2.96
CA SER A 70 -1.62 10.14 4.01
C SER A 70 -2.23 11.46 3.50
N ALA A 71 -3.37 11.85 4.12
CA ALA A 71 -3.99 13.13 3.82
C ALA A 71 -3.10 14.30 4.28
N GLU A 72 -3.30 15.49 3.67
CA GLU A 72 -2.60 16.71 4.09
C GLU A 72 -2.79 16.97 5.59
N GLY A 73 -1.70 17.37 6.26
CA GLY A 73 -1.70 17.68 7.70
C GLY A 73 -1.47 16.46 8.59
N GLU A 74 -1.40 15.26 8.05
CA GLU A 74 -1.03 14.05 8.77
C GLU A 74 0.45 13.70 8.55
N ALA A 75 1.01 12.87 9.43
CA ALA A 75 2.36 12.35 9.24
C ALA A 75 2.45 11.61 7.90
N THR A 76 3.46 11.91 7.11
CA THR A 76 3.65 11.32 5.79
C THR A 76 3.80 9.80 5.90
N ARG A 77 2.90 9.08 5.26
CA ARG A 77 2.91 7.63 5.17
C ARG A 77 2.53 7.24 3.74
N THR A 78 3.34 6.40 3.13
CA THR A 78 3.12 5.91 1.78
C THR A 78 3.22 4.40 1.77
N ASP A 79 2.14 3.75 1.39
CA ASP A 79 2.06 2.29 1.33
C ASP A 79 1.30 1.85 0.08
N ALA A 80 1.66 0.68 -0.42
CA ALA A 80 1.06 0.11 -1.61
C ALA A 80 0.99 -1.41 -1.51
N PHE A 81 -0.06 -2.00 -2.06
CA PHE A 81 -0.16 -3.44 -2.23
C PHE A 81 0.36 -3.83 -3.61
N ILE A 82 1.36 -4.70 -3.63
CA ILE A 82 2.12 -5.03 -4.83
C ILE A 82 2.13 -6.55 -5.04
N GLU A 83 1.99 -6.94 -6.29
CA GLU A 83 2.25 -8.31 -6.73
C GLU A 83 3.46 -8.31 -7.66
N VAL A 84 4.37 -9.25 -7.47
CA VAL A 84 5.54 -9.40 -8.33
C VAL A 84 5.65 -10.83 -8.79
N ASP A 85 5.75 -11.00 -10.09
CA ASP A 85 6.00 -12.27 -10.75
C ASP A 85 7.43 -12.30 -11.30
N GLU A 86 8.01 -13.49 -11.34
CA GLU A 86 9.28 -13.76 -11.99
C GLU A 86 9.04 -14.54 -13.28
N ILE A 87 9.68 -14.10 -14.36
CA ILE A 87 9.78 -14.87 -15.57
C ILE A 87 11.02 -15.74 -15.42
N THR A 88 10.83 -17.05 -15.30
CA THR A 88 11.92 -18.01 -15.12
C THR A 88 12.68 -18.25 -16.41
N LEU A 89 13.85 -18.89 -16.33
CA LEU A 89 14.62 -19.28 -17.50
C LEU A 89 13.87 -20.22 -18.44
N ASP A 90 12.93 -21.02 -17.89
CA ASP A 90 12.06 -21.91 -18.65
C ASP A 90 10.84 -21.19 -19.23
N ARG A 91 10.79 -19.85 -19.13
CA ARG A 91 9.67 -18.98 -19.57
C ARG A 91 8.36 -19.24 -18.83
N GLU A 92 8.42 -19.75 -17.63
CA GLU A 92 7.29 -19.85 -16.73
C GLU A 92 7.16 -18.57 -15.92
N ILE A 93 5.92 -18.20 -15.58
CA ILE A 93 5.64 -17.06 -14.71
C ILE A 93 5.33 -17.60 -13.32
N ARG A 94 6.07 -17.12 -12.33
CA ARG A 94 5.90 -17.53 -10.94
C ARG A 94 5.76 -16.32 -10.04
N GLN A 95 4.70 -16.26 -9.23
CA GLN A 95 4.55 -15.22 -8.25
C GLN A 95 5.59 -15.40 -7.13
N ILE A 96 6.40 -14.38 -6.89
CA ILE A 96 7.45 -14.38 -5.86
C ILE A 96 7.17 -13.42 -4.72
N PHE A 97 6.22 -12.50 -4.89
CA PHE A 97 5.84 -11.54 -3.87
C PHE A 97 4.38 -11.14 -4.04
N SER A 98 3.67 -11.04 -2.91
CA SER A 98 2.34 -10.43 -2.82
C SER A 98 2.19 -9.86 -1.43
N GLY A 99 2.08 -8.55 -1.31
CA GLY A 99 2.01 -7.91 0.00
C GLY A 99 2.13 -6.40 -0.04
N TRP A 100 2.11 -5.83 1.16
CA TRP A 100 2.25 -4.40 1.35
C TRP A 100 3.72 -3.99 1.38
N MET A 101 4.05 -2.95 0.62
CA MET A 101 5.33 -2.26 0.69
C MET A 101 5.14 -0.88 1.30
N PHE A 102 6.14 -0.42 2.05
CA PHE A 102 6.13 0.85 2.77
C PHE A 102 7.31 1.70 2.32
N ALA A 103 7.02 2.86 1.73
CA ALA A 103 8.08 3.76 1.26
C ALA A 103 8.92 4.31 2.41
N ASP A 104 8.29 4.49 3.59
CA ASP A 104 8.96 5.01 4.79
C ASP A 104 9.88 3.97 5.46
N SER A 105 9.66 2.70 5.15
CA SER A 105 10.41 1.58 5.74
C SER A 105 10.62 0.49 4.68
N PRO A 106 11.41 0.76 3.65
CA PRO A 106 11.58 -0.17 2.53
C PRO A 106 12.16 -1.53 2.92
N GLY A 107 12.89 -1.59 4.03
CA GLY A 107 13.45 -2.84 4.55
C GLY A 107 12.45 -3.77 5.22
N LEU A 108 11.22 -3.31 5.54
CA LEU A 108 10.22 -4.15 6.19
C LEU A 108 9.65 -5.19 5.24
N ASN A 109 9.39 -4.82 4.02
CA ASN A 109 8.74 -5.69 3.05
C ASN A 109 9.10 -5.23 1.63
N ALA A 110 10.07 -5.89 1.04
CA ALA A 110 10.56 -5.61 -0.30
C ALA A 110 10.82 -6.93 -1.03
N VAL A 111 10.85 -6.88 -2.34
CA VAL A 111 11.21 -8.03 -3.14
C VAL A 111 12.72 -8.24 -3.04
N GLU A 112 13.11 -9.42 -2.56
CA GLU A 112 14.48 -9.90 -2.58
C GLU A 112 14.60 -11.05 -3.56
N HIS A 113 15.29 -10.79 -4.65
CA HIS A 113 15.62 -11.77 -5.67
C HIS A 113 17.15 -11.90 -5.74
N PRO A 114 17.72 -13.03 -6.17
CA PRO A 114 19.18 -13.15 -6.27
C PRO A 114 19.85 -12.07 -7.11
N VAL A 115 19.16 -11.52 -8.11
CA VAL A 115 19.70 -10.53 -9.05
C VAL A 115 19.05 -9.16 -8.89
N TYR A 116 17.79 -9.10 -8.46
CA TYR A 116 17.01 -7.85 -8.43
C TYR A 116 16.40 -7.58 -7.06
N ASP A 117 16.46 -6.33 -6.64
CA ASP A 117 15.64 -5.81 -5.54
C ASP A 117 14.66 -4.79 -6.09
N VAL A 118 13.44 -4.80 -5.59
CA VAL A 118 12.41 -3.80 -5.93
C VAL A 118 11.74 -3.36 -4.64
N TRP A 119 11.62 -2.05 -4.48
CA TRP A 119 10.91 -1.46 -3.33
C TRP A 119 10.09 -0.24 -3.76
N LEU A 120 9.06 0.05 -2.95
CA LEU A 120 8.22 1.22 -3.15
C LEU A 120 8.96 2.48 -2.75
N LYS A 121 8.92 3.49 -3.61
CA LYS A 121 9.54 4.80 -3.36
C LYS A 121 8.49 5.86 -3.02
N ASP A 122 7.38 5.89 -3.76
CA ASP A 122 6.35 6.91 -3.62
C ASP A 122 5.05 6.50 -4.32
N CYS A 123 4.00 7.27 -4.08
CA CYS A 123 2.77 7.28 -4.88
C CYS A 123 2.59 8.69 -5.44
N LYS A 124 2.02 8.82 -6.61
CA LYS A 124 1.75 10.13 -7.22
C LYS A 124 0.52 10.11 -8.11
N THR A 125 0.05 11.31 -8.45
CA THR A 125 -1.15 11.49 -9.28
C THR A 125 -0.83 11.61 -10.77
N ASP A 126 0.38 12.06 -11.10
CA ASP A 126 0.82 12.30 -12.47
C ASP A 126 2.09 11.54 -12.79
N SER A 127 2.24 11.12 -14.02
CA SER A 127 3.44 10.45 -14.51
C SER A 127 3.80 10.98 -15.91
N ALA A 128 5.11 11.02 -16.20
CA ALA A 128 5.60 11.29 -17.55
C ALA A 128 5.37 10.09 -18.49
N VAL A 129 5.08 8.91 -17.93
CA VAL A 129 4.71 7.73 -18.72
C VAL A 129 3.28 7.89 -19.21
N PRO A 130 2.97 7.62 -20.50
CA PRO A 130 1.60 7.67 -21.00
C PRO A 130 0.67 6.75 -20.21
N ALA A 131 -0.53 7.26 -19.87
CA ALA A 131 -1.55 6.43 -19.21
C ALA A 131 -1.97 5.28 -20.13
N PRO A 132 -2.31 4.10 -19.54
CA PRO A 132 -2.81 3.00 -20.36
C PRO A 132 -4.09 3.41 -21.07
N GLU A 133 -4.21 3.03 -22.34
CA GLU A 133 -5.44 3.19 -23.10
C GLU A 133 -6.45 2.16 -22.58
N GLY A 134 -7.48 2.67 -21.88
CA GLY A 134 -8.51 1.84 -21.28
C GLY A 134 -9.79 1.81 -22.07
#